data_1d1413007fc5c257c8d54ba853c39422
#
_entry.id   1d1413007fc5c257c8d54ba853c39422
#
_cell.length_a   1.000
_cell.length_b   1.000
_cell.length_c   1.000
_cell.angle_alpha   90.00
_cell.angle_beta   90.00
_cell.angle_gamma   90.00
#
_symmetry.space_group_name_H-M   'P 1'
#
loop_
_entity.id
_entity.type
_entity.pdbx_description
1 polymer ?
#
loop_
_entity_poly.entity_id
_entity_poly.type
_entity_poly.pdbx_seq_one_letter_code
_entity_poly.pdbx_strand_id
1 'polypeptide(L)'
;KELSEDAFLAEAKEIKKLTQRYGVPLIINDNVALAKACQADGVHLGQGDMQVEEARAILGDAAIIGVSAHNVEEALLAEKQGADYLGSGSAFVTTTKQDVTALPLKTLREICHAVQIPVVAIGGVSAENINQLVGCDVAGVAVVSAIFAQDEIETATKKLTAQVKDMLAKTETFDALYQKLMPLLQGKKGVLFDMDGTLIDSMPMWRTLDVEYIGR
;
A
#
# COMPACT_ATOMS: atom_id res chain seq x y z
N LYS A 1 -20.16 -8.49 6.60
CA LYS A 1 -21.31 -7.56 6.41
C LYS A 1 -20.74 -6.36 5.69
N GLU A 2 -21.23 -6.10 4.49
CA GLU A 2 -20.87 -4.87 3.78
C GLU A 2 -21.45 -3.68 4.57
N LEU A 3 -20.63 -2.66 4.81
CA LEU A 3 -21.07 -1.39 5.38
C LEU A 3 -21.91 -0.62 4.35
N SER A 4 -22.82 0.21 4.82
CA SER A 4 -23.43 1.22 3.97
C SER A 4 -22.38 2.27 3.57
N GLU A 5 -22.59 2.96 2.45
CA GLU A 5 -21.68 4.04 2.00
C GLU A 5 -21.47 5.12 3.06
N ASP A 6 -22.54 5.50 3.77
CA ASP A 6 -22.47 6.49 4.85
C ASP A 6 -21.63 6.00 6.03
N ALA A 7 -21.76 4.72 6.39
CA ALA A 7 -20.98 4.13 7.48
C ALA A 7 -19.50 4.04 7.09
N PHE A 8 -19.20 3.64 5.84
CA PHE A 8 -17.85 3.59 5.33
C PHE A 8 -17.21 4.99 5.25
N LEU A 9 -17.96 6.00 4.80
CA LEU A 9 -17.48 7.37 4.80
C LEU A 9 -17.19 7.89 6.21
N ALA A 10 -18.04 7.57 7.18
CA ALA A 10 -17.83 7.97 8.57
C ALA A 10 -16.54 7.34 9.13
N GLU A 11 -16.34 6.06 8.88
CA GLU A 11 -15.14 5.33 9.30
C GLU A 11 -13.88 5.89 8.62
N ALA A 12 -13.91 6.11 7.31
CA ALA A 12 -12.80 6.69 6.55
C ALA A 12 -12.40 8.07 7.10
N LYS A 13 -13.36 8.92 7.50
CA LYS A 13 -13.09 10.21 8.14
C LYS A 13 -12.41 10.07 9.51
N GLU A 14 -12.78 9.09 10.31
CA GLU A 14 -12.11 8.85 11.60
C GLU A 14 -10.69 8.34 11.39
N ILE A 15 -10.48 7.43 10.45
CA ILE A 15 -9.15 6.95 10.09
C ILE A 15 -8.31 8.11 9.53
N LYS A 16 -8.88 8.99 8.70
CA LYS A 16 -8.16 10.17 8.20
C LYS A 16 -7.65 11.08 9.32
N LYS A 17 -8.47 11.31 10.34
CA LYS A 17 -8.02 12.09 11.51
C LYS A 17 -6.84 11.43 12.23
N LEU A 18 -6.91 10.10 12.36
CA LEU A 18 -5.85 9.32 13.00
C LEU A 18 -4.56 9.36 12.17
N THR A 19 -4.61 9.03 10.88
CA THR A 19 -3.44 9.02 10.00
C THR A 19 -2.81 10.40 9.89
N GLN A 20 -3.63 11.45 9.80
CA GLN A 20 -3.18 12.84 9.78
C GLN A 20 -2.42 13.23 11.06
N ARG A 21 -2.89 12.79 12.24
CA ARG A 21 -2.22 13.03 13.52
C ARG A 21 -0.80 12.47 13.55
N TYR A 22 -0.57 11.35 12.87
CA TYR A 22 0.73 10.68 12.80
C TYR A 22 1.53 11.00 11.53
N GLY A 23 0.98 11.86 10.68
CA GLY A 23 1.63 12.23 9.44
C GLY A 23 1.76 11.10 8.42
N VAL A 24 0.85 10.12 8.49
CA VAL A 24 0.77 8.98 7.55
C VAL A 24 -0.29 9.26 6.49
N PRO A 25 0.00 9.13 5.19
CA PRO A 25 -1.02 9.31 4.16
C PRO A 25 -2.07 8.20 4.21
N LEU A 26 -3.34 8.59 4.06
CA LEU A 26 -4.47 7.67 3.88
C LEU A 26 -4.73 7.49 2.39
N ILE A 27 -4.69 6.25 1.93
CA ILE A 27 -5.05 5.86 0.57
C ILE A 27 -6.34 5.04 0.63
N ILE A 28 -7.34 5.44 -0.15
CA ILE A 28 -8.60 4.68 -0.29
C ILE A 28 -8.46 3.72 -1.47
N ASN A 29 -8.92 2.47 -1.28
CA ASN A 29 -8.90 1.49 -2.36
C ASN A 29 -10.13 1.66 -3.27
N ASP A 30 -9.95 1.63 -4.59
CA ASP A 30 -10.91 1.64 -5.69
C ASP A 30 -11.84 2.87 -5.75
N ASN A 31 -12.25 3.44 -4.64
CA ASN A 31 -13.34 4.41 -4.57
C ASN A 31 -12.85 5.87 -4.54
N VAL A 32 -12.71 6.48 -5.72
CA VAL A 32 -12.30 7.88 -5.89
C VAL A 32 -13.28 8.87 -5.25
N ALA A 33 -14.60 8.61 -5.32
CA ALA A 33 -15.60 9.48 -4.73
C ALA A 33 -15.49 9.50 -3.20
N LEU A 34 -15.26 8.35 -2.60
CA LEU A 34 -15.02 8.23 -1.16
C LEU A 34 -13.72 8.92 -0.75
N ALA A 35 -12.63 8.72 -1.51
CA ALA A 35 -11.36 9.38 -1.27
C ALA A 35 -11.52 10.90 -1.23
N LYS A 36 -12.27 11.47 -2.18
CA LYS A 36 -12.62 12.90 -2.21
C LYS A 36 -13.47 13.31 -1.00
N ALA A 37 -14.51 12.53 -0.68
CA ALA A 37 -15.47 12.86 0.38
C ALA A 37 -14.85 12.81 1.79
N CYS A 38 -13.88 11.91 2.04
CA CYS A 38 -13.16 11.82 3.32
C CYS A 38 -11.86 12.64 3.33
N GLN A 39 -11.52 13.31 2.23
CA GLN A 39 -10.26 14.06 2.08
C GLN A 39 -9.02 13.17 2.31
N ALA A 40 -9.06 11.96 1.77
CA ALA A 40 -7.90 11.08 1.77
C ALA A 40 -6.72 11.71 1.02
N ASP A 41 -5.52 11.24 1.28
CA ASP A 41 -4.32 11.72 0.57
C ASP A 41 -4.21 11.14 -0.83
N GLY A 42 -4.98 10.08 -1.12
CA GLY A 42 -5.00 9.48 -2.44
C GLY A 42 -5.93 8.28 -2.58
N VAL A 43 -5.75 7.57 -3.67
CA VAL A 43 -6.52 6.38 -4.04
C VAL A 43 -5.59 5.31 -4.63
N HIS A 44 -5.94 4.04 -4.44
CA HIS A 44 -5.32 2.92 -5.14
C HIS A 44 -6.35 2.29 -6.06
N LEU A 45 -5.98 2.08 -7.33
CA LEU A 45 -6.87 1.63 -8.38
C LEU A 45 -6.43 0.28 -8.94
N GLY A 46 -7.38 -0.62 -9.15
CA GLY A 46 -7.18 -1.86 -9.90
C GLY A 46 -7.33 -1.65 -11.40
N GLN A 47 -7.03 -2.69 -12.19
CA GLN A 47 -7.10 -2.64 -13.66
C GLN A 47 -8.52 -2.43 -14.21
N GLY A 48 -9.54 -2.75 -13.42
CA GLY A 48 -10.96 -2.58 -13.81
C GLY A 48 -11.61 -1.30 -13.29
N ASP A 49 -10.87 -0.48 -12.54
CA ASP A 49 -11.39 0.71 -11.90
C ASP A 49 -11.27 1.96 -12.79
N MET A 50 -11.50 3.13 -12.19
CA MET A 50 -11.37 4.42 -12.86
C MET A 50 -9.94 4.62 -13.40
N GLN A 51 -9.80 5.25 -14.56
CA GLN A 51 -8.48 5.57 -15.12
C GLN A 51 -7.75 6.63 -14.27
N VAL A 52 -6.41 6.53 -14.23
CA VAL A 52 -5.55 7.41 -13.44
C VAL A 52 -5.80 8.89 -13.74
N GLU A 53 -5.91 9.24 -15.02
CA GLU A 53 -6.14 10.62 -15.48
C GLU A 53 -7.48 11.18 -14.98
N GLU A 54 -8.53 10.35 -14.98
CA GLU A 54 -9.86 10.72 -14.45
C GLU A 54 -9.82 10.91 -12.93
N ALA A 55 -9.18 9.97 -12.21
CA ALA A 55 -8.99 10.06 -10.77
C ALA A 55 -8.19 11.32 -10.40
N ARG A 56 -7.12 11.63 -11.14
CA ARG A 56 -6.32 12.83 -10.99
C ARG A 56 -7.15 14.11 -11.19
N ALA A 57 -8.00 14.14 -12.22
CA ALA A 57 -8.89 15.29 -12.47
C ALA A 57 -9.90 15.52 -11.32
N ILE A 58 -10.33 14.47 -10.63
CA ILE A 58 -11.27 14.53 -9.51
C ILE A 58 -10.58 14.93 -8.20
N LEU A 59 -9.40 14.35 -7.93
CA LEU A 59 -8.70 14.49 -6.63
C LEU A 59 -7.68 15.64 -6.63
N GLY A 60 -7.22 16.08 -7.79
CA GLY A 60 -6.21 17.12 -7.96
C GLY A 60 -4.78 16.58 -8.05
N ASP A 61 -3.85 17.47 -8.44
CA ASP A 61 -2.47 17.13 -8.75
C ASP A 61 -1.65 16.64 -7.53
N ALA A 62 -2.06 17.02 -6.32
CA ALA A 62 -1.39 16.66 -5.08
C ALA A 62 -1.81 15.28 -4.54
N ALA A 63 -2.83 14.64 -5.12
CA ALA A 63 -3.30 13.33 -4.68
C ALA A 63 -2.28 12.23 -5.03
N ILE A 64 -2.12 11.26 -4.15
CA ILE A 64 -1.30 10.07 -4.41
C ILE A 64 -2.18 9.03 -5.12
N ILE A 65 -1.82 8.64 -6.33
CA ILE A 65 -2.56 7.61 -7.09
C ILE A 65 -1.68 6.38 -7.28
N GLY A 66 -2.06 5.30 -6.62
CA GLY A 66 -1.47 3.99 -6.81
C GLY A 66 -2.25 3.16 -7.83
N VAL A 67 -1.57 2.26 -8.53
CA VAL A 67 -2.20 1.33 -9.47
C VAL A 67 -1.70 -0.08 -9.25
N SER A 68 -2.61 -1.06 -9.26
CA SER A 68 -2.25 -2.48 -9.29
C SER A 68 -1.67 -2.86 -10.65
N ALA A 69 -0.52 -3.55 -10.69
CA ALA A 69 0.08 -4.05 -11.92
C ALA A 69 0.57 -5.50 -11.73
N HIS A 70 0.25 -6.37 -12.69
CA HIS A 70 0.53 -7.81 -12.64
C HIS A 70 1.55 -8.24 -13.71
N ASN A 71 1.92 -7.34 -14.60
CA ASN A 71 2.90 -7.54 -15.66
C ASN A 71 3.53 -6.20 -16.05
N VAL A 72 4.58 -6.27 -16.87
CA VAL A 72 5.34 -5.09 -17.31
C VAL A 72 4.50 -4.12 -18.15
N GLU A 73 3.58 -4.65 -18.96
CA GLU A 73 2.74 -3.82 -19.84
C GLU A 73 1.79 -2.95 -19.02
N GLU A 74 1.12 -3.53 -18.02
CA GLU A 74 0.27 -2.80 -17.08
C GLU A 74 1.06 -1.76 -16.29
N ALA A 75 2.27 -2.11 -15.85
CA ALA A 75 3.15 -1.21 -15.10
C ALA A 75 3.55 0.02 -15.91
N LEU A 76 4.01 -0.18 -17.15
CA LEU A 76 4.39 0.90 -18.07
C LEU A 76 3.19 1.79 -18.43
N LEU A 77 2.02 1.19 -18.61
CA LEU A 77 0.79 1.94 -18.90
C LEU A 77 0.39 2.81 -17.71
N ALA A 78 0.40 2.27 -16.49
CA ALA A 78 0.06 3.01 -15.29
C ALA A 78 1.04 4.19 -15.05
N GLU A 79 2.35 3.97 -15.22
CA GLU A 79 3.35 5.05 -15.14
C GLU A 79 3.09 6.13 -16.19
N LYS A 80 2.82 5.74 -17.44
CA LYS A 80 2.49 6.67 -18.52
C LYS A 80 1.24 7.50 -18.24
N GLN A 81 0.25 6.92 -17.58
CA GLN A 81 -0.99 7.60 -17.18
C GLN A 81 -0.81 8.50 -15.95
N GLY A 82 0.36 8.54 -15.34
CA GLY A 82 0.67 9.40 -14.20
C GLY A 82 0.37 8.80 -12.83
N ALA A 83 0.45 7.47 -12.70
CA ALA A 83 0.47 6.83 -11.39
C ALA A 83 1.71 7.23 -10.59
N ASP A 84 1.55 7.40 -9.28
CA ASP A 84 2.65 7.79 -8.39
C ASP A 84 3.41 6.58 -7.84
N TYR A 85 2.75 5.43 -7.77
CA TYR A 85 3.36 4.16 -7.38
C TYR A 85 2.55 2.96 -7.92
N LEU A 86 3.16 1.78 -7.89
CA LEU A 86 2.50 0.53 -8.24
C LEU A 86 2.39 -0.40 -7.05
N GLY A 87 1.25 -1.11 -6.96
CA GLY A 87 1.09 -2.30 -6.13
C GLY A 87 1.19 -3.54 -7.01
N SER A 88 2.18 -4.39 -6.79
CA SER A 88 2.37 -5.60 -7.62
C SER A 88 2.28 -6.87 -6.78
N GLY A 89 1.39 -7.75 -7.20
CA GLY A 89 1.09 -9.01 -6.52
C GLY A 89 0.05 -9.87 -7.24
N SER A 90 -0.38 -10.94 -6.60
CA SER A 90 -0.02 -11.39 -5.24
C SER A 90 1.41 -11.92 -5.19
N ALA A 91 2.30 -11.32 -4.37
CA ALA A 91 3.71 -11.75 -4.30
C ALA A 91 3.85 -13.17 -3.76
N PHE A 92 2.94 -13.60 -2.88
CA PHE A 92 2.87 -14.95 -2.33
C PHE A 92 1.43 -15.43 -2.29
N VAL A 93 1.24 -16.74 -2.08
CA VAL A 93 -0.10 -17.32 -1.89
C VAL A 93 -0.77 -16.65 -0.68
N THR A 94 -2.00 -16.22 -0.85
CA THR A 94 -2.78 -15.54 0.19
C THR A 94 -4.15 -16.16 0.36
N THR A 95 -4.66 -16.12 1.58
CA THR A 95 -6.04 -16.50 1.90
C THR A 95 -6.99 -15.28 1.92
N THR A 96 -6.46 -14.09 1.81
CA THR A 96 -7.24 -12.83 1.89
C THR A 96 -8.07 -12.58 0.65
N LYS A 97 -7.56 -12.95 -0.54
CA LYS A 97 -8.33 -12.95 -1.80
C LYS A 97 -8.35 -14.38 -2.35
N GLN A 98 -9.56 -14.92 -2.56
CA GLN A 98 -9.74 -16.22 -3.21
C GLN A 98 -9.50 -16.04 -4.72
N ASP A 99 -8.88 -17.03 -5.38
CA ASP A 99 -8.62 -17.06 -6.82
C ASP A 99 -7.46 -16.17 -7.36
N VAL A 100 -6.53 -15.74 -6.52
CA VAL A 100 -5.34 -15.03 -6.99
C VAL A 100 -4.15 -15.99 -7.10
N THR A 101 -3.62 -16.12 -8.30
CA THR A 101 -2.37 -16.84 -8.55
C THR A 101 -1.18 -15.97 -8.13
N ALA A 102 -0.24 -16.55 -7.41
CA ALA A 102 0.96 -15.81 -7.01
C ALA A 102 1.75 -15.34 -8.24
N LEU A 103 2.14 -14.07 -8.23
CA LEU A 103 3.01 -13.47 -9.23
C LEU A 103 4.43 -14.01 -9.06
N PRO A 104 5.07 -14.58 -10.09
CA PRO A 104 6.45 -15.02 -9.97
C PRO A 104 7.37 -13.85 -9.55
N LEU A 105 8.28 -14.07 -8.60
CA LEU A 105 9.22 -13.04 -8.16
C LEU A 105 10.10 -12.49 -9.31
N LYS A 106 10.33 -13.32 -10.34
CA LYS A 106 10.99 -12.87 -11.57
C LYS A 106 10.18 -11.76 -12.26
N THR A 107 8.88 -11.95 -12.39
CA THR A 107 7.98 -10.95 -13.00
C THR A 107 7.90 -9.69 -12.15
N LEU A 108 7.85 -9.83 -10.81
CA LEU A 108 7.92 -8.69 -9.90
C LEU A 108 9.20 -7.85 -10.13
N ARG A 109 10.35 -8.51 -10.26
CA ARG A 109 11.63 -7.84 -10.59
C ARG A 109 11.57 -7.16 -11.96
N GLU A 110 11.03 -7.83 -12.98
CA GLU A 110 10.88 -7.26 -14.31
C GLU A 110 10.01 -5.99 -14.29
N ILE A 111 8.93 -5.98 -13.51
CA ILE A 111 8.09 -4.79 -13.28
C ILE A 111 8.92 -3.69 -12.63
N CYS A 112 9.64 -3.97 -11.54
CA CYS A 112 10.46 -2.98 -10.83
C CYS A 112 11.52 -2.34 -11.74
N HIS A 113 12.12 -3.11 -12.63
CA HIS A 113 13.13 -2.60 -13.56
C HIS A 113 12.54 -1.84 -14.76
N ALA A 114 11.28 -2.08 -15.10
CA ALA A 114 10.64 -1.45 -16.26
C ALA A 114 10.19 -0.01 -16.02
N VAL A 115 9.89 0.35 -14.76
CA VAL A 115 9.32 1.66 -14.39
C VAL A 115 10.28 2.48 -13.54
N GLN A 116 10.04 3.80 -13.50
CA GLN A 116 10.78 4.72 -12.64
C GLN A 116 10.05 5.04 -11.33
N ILE A 117 8.73 4.78 -11.29
CA ILE A 117 7.93 4.97 -10.08
C ILE A 117 8.11 3.80 -9.09
N PRO A 118 7.92 4.03 -7.78
CA PRO A 118 8.06 2.99 -6.76
C PRO A 118 7.11 1.82 -6.99
N VAL A 119 7.59 0.60 -6.75
CA VAL A 119 6.77 -0.61 -6.77
C VAL A 119 6.71 -1.21 -5.37
N VAL A 120 5.52 -1.48 -4.88
CA VAL A 120 5.26 -2.09 -3.58
C VAL A 120 4.78 -3.53 -3.79
N ALA A 121 5.43 -4.50 -3.15
CA ALA A 121 4.98 -5.89 -3.19
C ALA A 121 3.77 -6.08 -2.27
N ILE A 122 2.69 -6.64 -2.80
CA ILE A 122 1.45 -6.91 -2.07
C ILE A 122 1.00 -8.35 -2.23
N GLY A 123 0.23 -8.85 -1.25
CA GLY A 123 -0.40 -10.17 -1.27
C GLY A 123 0.48 -11.26 -0.66
N GLY A 124 0.02 -11.82 0.46
CA GLY A 124 0.64 -12.94 1.16
C GLY A 124 2.00 -12.65 1.80
N VAL A 125 2.46 -11.41 1.80
CA VAL A 125 3.73 -11.03 2.45
C VAL A 125 3.61 -11.17 3.96
N SER A 126 4.60 -11.81 4.56
CA SER A 126 4.66 -12.06 6.00
C SER A 126 6.11 -12.07 6.52
N ALA A 127 6.26 -12.12 7.83
CA ALA A 127 7.56 -12.20 8.49
C ALA A 127 8.39 -13.45 8.10
N GLU A 128 7.72 -14.50 7.62
CA GLU A 128 8.33 -15.78 7.24
C GLU A 128 8.88 -15.77 5.81
N ASN A 129 8.30 -14.93 4.92
CA ASN A 129 8.63 -14.96 3.50
C ASN A 129 9.26 -13.67 2.95
N ILE A 130 9.22 -12.58 3.70
CA ILE A 130 9.68 -11.25 3.24
C ILE A 130 11.13 -11.24 2.72
N ASN A 131 12.00 -12.08 3.27
CA ASN A 131 13.39 -12.19 2.82
C ASN A 131 13.54 -12.71 1.39
N GLN A 132 12.50 -13.33 0.82
CA GLN A 132 12.50 -13.76 -0.58
C GLN A 132 12.38 -12.57 -1.56
N LEU A 133 11.97 -11.40 -1.06
CA LEU A 133 11.90 -10.17 -1.84
C LEU A 133 13.24 -9.45 -1.99
N VAL A 134 14.30 -9.89 -1.30
CA VAL A 134 15.65 -9.33 -1.47
C VAL A 134 16.08 -9.43 -2.93
N GLY A 135 16.50 -8.32 -3.50
CA GLY A 135 16.91 -8.21 -4.90
C GLY A 135 15.76 -8.22 -5.91
N CYS A 136 14.49 -8.09 -5.46
CA CYS A 136 13.37 -7.80 -6.37
C CYS A 136 13.23 -6.31 -6.69
N ASP A 137 14.01 -5.45 -6.04
CA ASP A 137 14.04 -3.99 -6.21
C ASP A 137 12.70 -3.32 -5.89
N VAL A 138 11.90 -3.95 -5.01
CA VAL A 138 10.69 -3.33 -4.49
C VAL A 138 11.02 -2.18 -3.55
N ALA A 139 10.22 -1.12 -3.59
CA ALA A 139 10.35 0.03 -2.70
C ALA A 139 9.80 -0.23 -1.29
N GLY A 140 8.98 -1.27 -1.12
CA GLY A 140 8.37 -1.64 0.15
C GLY A 140 7.39 -2.78 -0.01
N VAL A 141 6.59 -3.00 1.04
CA VAL A 141 5.55 -4.03 1.07
C VAL A 141 4.23 -3.47 1.59
N ALA A 142 3.12 -4.01 1.09
CA ALA A 142 1.79 -3.80 1.62
C ALA A 142 1.28 -5.09 2.25
N VAL A 143 0.79 -4.99 3.49
CA VAL A 143 0.37 -6.15 4.29
C VAL A 143 -0.93 -5.87 5.03
N VAL A 144 -1.74 -6.90 5.21
CA VAL A 144 -2.96 -6.87 6.02
C VAL A 144 -2.86 -7.92 7.13
N SER A 145 -3.02 -9.19 6.81
CA SER A 145 -3.07 -10.28 7.78
C SER A 145 -1.76 -10.48 8.57
N ALA A 146 -0.63 -10.13 7.99
CA ALA A 146 0.67 -10.18 8.68
C ALA A 146 0.75 -9.26 9.91
N ILE A 147 -0.13 -8.28 9.99
CA ILE A 147 -0.27 -7.36 11.14
C ILE A 147 -1.60 -7.61 11.85
N PHE A 148 -2.73 -7.45 11.15
CA PHE A 148 -4.05 -7.39 11.78
C PHE A 148 -4.64 -8.74 12.18
N ALA A 149 -4.14 -9.86 11.65
CA ALA A 149 -4.54 -11.20 12.10
C ALA A 149 -3.64 -11.76 13.22
N GLN A 150 -2.76 -10.93 13.81
CA GLN A 150 -1.87 -11.35 14.89
C GLN A 150 -2.46 -11.00 16.26
N ASP A 151 -2.24 -11.85 17.26
CA ASP A 151 -2.70 -11.59 18.63
C ASP A 151 -2.01 -10.35 19.24
N GLU A 152 -0.71 -10.15 18.92
CA GLU A 152 0.11 -9.04 19.40
C GLU A 152 0.50 -8.12 18.23
N ILE A 153 -0.45 -7.27 17.80
CA ILE A 153 -0.34 -6.40 16.62
C ILE A 153 0.92 -5.51 16.67
N GLU A 154 1.19 -4.89 17.81
CA GLU A 154 2.35 -4.01 17.97
C GLU A 154 3.67 -4.76 17.78
N THR A 155 3.80 -5.93 18.41
CA THR A 155 4.97 -6.78 18.28
C THR A 155 5.18 -7.28 16.85
N ALA A 156 4.10 -7.69 16.19
CA ALA A 156 4.13 -8.14 14.80
C ALA A 156 4.56 -6.99 13.87
N THR A 157 4.03 -5.80 14.08
CA THR A 157 4.38 -4.60 13.31
C THR A 157 5.84 -4.22 13.48
N LYS A 158 6.35 -4.18 14.73
CA LYS A 158 7.77 -3.89 15.02
C LYS A 158 8.70 -4.90 14.33
N LYS A 159 8.39 -6.20 14.46
CA LYS A 159 9.15 -7.27 13.83
C LYS A 159 9.17 -7.13 12.31
N LEU A 160 8.00 -6.96 11.70
CA LEU A 160 7.88 -6.84 10.24
C LEU A 160 8.58 -5.58 9.73
N THR A 161 8.44 -4.44 10.42
CA THR A 161 9.13 -3.20 10.07
C THR A 161 10.64 -3.36 10.08
N ALA A 162 11.20 -4.06 11.08
CA ALA A 162 12.63 -4.33 11.12
C ALA A 162 13.09 -5.21 9.96
N GLN A 163 12.29 -6.22 9.62
CA GLN A 163 12.57 -7.12 8.49
C GLN A 163 12.46 -6.40 7.12
N VAL A 164 11.47 -5.50 6.95
CA VAL A 164 11.37 -4.65 5.74
C VAL A 164 12.62 -3.80 5.59
N LYS A 165 13.07 -3.14 6.65
CA LYS A 165 14.30 -2.33 6.62
C LYS A 165 15.53 -3.15 6.25
N ASP A 166 15.67 -4.35 6.83
CA ASP A 166 16.77 -5.26 6.52
C ASP A 166 16.71 -5.75 5.07
N MET A 167 15.53 -6.12 4.58
CA MET A 167 15.28 -6.54 3.21
C MET A 167 15.66 -5.43 2.21
N LEU A 168 15.21 -4.19 2.46
CA LEU A 168 15.51 -3.04 1.60
C LEU A 168 17.01 -2.70 1.63
N ALA A 169 17.66 -2.77 2.80
CA ALA A 169 19.09 -2.52 2.93
C ALA A 169 19.97 -3.56 2.18
N LYS A 170 19.44 -4.75 1.95
CA LYS A 170 20.13 -5.81 1.18
C LYS A 170 19.92 -5.70 -0.33
N THR A 171 19.08 -4.77 -0.78
CA THR A 171 18.82 -4.55 -2.20
C THR A 171 19.81 -3.52 -2.76
N GLU A 172 20.50 -3.85 -3.85
CA GLU A 172 21.55 -2.99 -4.44
C GLU A 172 21.03 -1.61 -4.89
N THR A 173 19.72 -1.51 -5.13
CA THR A 173 19.07 -0.28 -5.61
C THR A 173 18.41 0.53 -4.50
N PHE A 174 18.63 0.17 -3.24
CA PHE A 174 17.95 0.79 -2.08
C PHE A 174 17.97 2.32 -2.11
N ASP A 175 19.13 2.93 -2.35
CA ASP A 175 19.26 4.39 -2.36
C ASP A 175 18.42 5.03 -3.49
N ALA A 176 18.39 4.42 -4.67
CA ALA A 176 17.60 4.90 -5.80
C ALA A 176 16.09 4.78 -5.52
N LEU A 177 15.67 3.65 -4.94
CA LEU A 177 14.27 3.43 -4.56
C LEU A 177 13.85 4.36 -3.43
N TYR A 178 14.69 4.57 -2.44
CA TYR A 178 14.46 5.51 -1.35
C TYR A 178 14.24 6.93 -1.88
N GLN A 179 15.06 7.38 -2.82
CA GLN A 179 14.90 8.69 -3.45
C GLN A 179 13.61 8.82 -4.26
N LYS A 180 13.11 7.73 -4.84
CA LYS A 180 11.80 7.71 -5.52
C LYS A 180 10.62 7.81 -4.55
N LEU A 181 10.71 7.16 -3.40
CA LEU A 181 9.65 7.17 -2.38
C LEU A 181 9.59 8.46 -1.55
N MET A 182 10.74 9.06 -1.27
CA MET A 182 10.83 10.23 -0.39
C MET A 182 9.98 11.42 -0.83
N PRO A 183 9.87 11.76 -2.13
CA PRO A 183 8.97 12.84 -2.58
C PRO A 183 7.51 12.54 -2.26
N LEU A 184 7.06 11.29 -2.42
CA LEU A 184 5.68 10.87 -2.14
C LEU A 184 5.38 10.90 -0.64
N LEU A 185 6.34 10.50 0.17
CA LEU A 185 6.20 10.44 1.62
C LEU A 185 6.58 11.76 2.32
N GLN A 186 7.15 12.75 1.60
CA GLN A 186 7.56 14.06 2.13
C GLN A 186 8.22 13.99 3.52
N GLY A 187 9.18 13.08 3.71
CA GLY A 187 9.85 12.82 4.98
C GLY A 187 9.03 12.02 6.00
N LYS A 188 7.82 11.57 5.65
CA LYS A 188 6.99 10.73 6.51
C LYS A 188 7.47 9.29 6.43
N LYS A 189 7.66 8.66 7.59
CA LYS A 189 7.87 7.20 7.66
C LYS A 189 6.50 6.53 7.55
N GLY A 190 6.06 6.23 6.32
CA GLY A 190 4.73 5.70 6.08
C GLY A 190 4.72 4.20 5.82
N VAL A 191 3.72 3.53 6.37
CA VAL A 191 3.20 2.27 5.86
C VAL A 191 1.98 2.64 5.02
N LEU A 192 1.94 2.23 3.74
CA LEU A 192 0.75 2.33 2.92
C LEU A 192 -0.27 1.31 3.43
N PHE A 193 -1.42 1.77 3.90
CA PHE A 193 -2.53 0.92 4.28
C PHE A 193 -3.50 0.82 3.11
N ASP A 194 -3.67 -0.39 2.60
CA ASP A 194 -4.75 -0.71 1.69
C ASP A 194 -6.04 -0.86 2.50
N MET A 195 -6.99 0.04 2.29
CA MET A 195 -8.36 -0.09 2.79
C MET A 195 -9.20 -0.84 1.76
N ASP A 196 -8.92 -2.11 1.59
CA ASP A 196 -9.84 -3.06 0.99
C ASP A 196 -10.86 -3.46 2.06
N GLY A 197 -12.15 -3.55 1.73
CA GLY A 197 -13.30 -3.80 2.61
C GLY A 197 -13.14 -4.83 3.74
N THR A 198 -11.96 -5.39 3.90
CA THR A 198 -11.52 -6.29 4.97
C THR A 198 -11.17 -5.56 6.28
N LEU A 199 -10.97 -4.25 6.25
CA LEU A 199 -10.58 -3.43 7.44
C LEU A 199 -11.78 -3.00 8.30
N ILE A 200 -12.98 -3.40 7.93
CA ILE A 200 -14.24 -2.86 8.44
C ILE A 200 -14.51 -3.23 9.91
N ASP A 201 -13.92 -4.29 10.42
CA ASP A 201 -14.05 -4.69 11.83
C ASP A 201 -12.86 -4.28 12.70
N SER A 202 -11.92 -3.51 12.14
CA SER A 202 -10.63 -3.19 12.79
C SER A 202 -10.61 -1.89 13.59
N MET A 203 -11.68 -1.09 13.60
CA MET A 203 -11.74 0.17 14.37
C MET A 203 -11.39 0.04 15.86
N PRO A 204 -11.78 -1.05 16.58
CA PRO A 204 -11.27 -1.28 17.92
C PRO A 204 -9.75 -1.48 17.98
N MET A 205 -9.15 -2.09 16.96
CA MET A 205 -7.71 -2.34 16.87
C MET A 205 -6.92 -1.07 16.59
N TRP A 206 -7.43 -0.17 15.72
CA TRP A 206 -6.83 1.13 15.46
C TRP A 206 -6.75 2.01 16.69
N ARG A 207 -7.71 1.90 17.61
CA ARG A 207 -7.69 2.59 18.90
C ARG A 207 -6.65 2.04 19.86
N THR A 208 -6.20 0.80 19.64
CA THR A 208 -5.21 0.10 20.46
C THR A 208 -3.79 0.19 19.86
N LEU A 209 -3.66 0.59 18.59
CA LEU A 209 -2.38 0.95 17.98
C LEU A 209 -1.85 2.18 18.70
N ASP A 210 -1.09 1.92 19.74
CA ASP A 210 -0.60 2.93 20.65
C ASP A 210 0.28 3.94 19.90
N VAL A 211 0.05 5.19 20.23
CA VAL A 211 0.72 6.40 19.79
C VAL A 211 2.25 6.28 19.72
N GLU A 212 2.86 5.43 20.53
CA GLU A 212 4.30 5.23 20.56
C GLU A 212 4.89 4.61 19.30
N TYR A 213 4.09 3.93 18.49
CA TYR A 213 4.62 3.17 17.35
C TYR A 213 4.75 3.99 16.07
N ILE A 214 3.81 4.90 15.84
CA ILE A 214 3.78 5.76 14.65
C ILE A 214 4.60 7.05 14.87
N GLY A 215 4.91 7.40 16.10
CA GLY A 215 5.60 8.64 16.50
C GLY A 215 7.13 8.57 16.64
N ARG A 216 7.78 7.46 16.25
CA ARG A 216 9.26 7.32 16.35
C ARG A 216 9.91 7.12 15.01
#